data_d13b2fb1ee354acb14dfc743b3cf662c
#
_entry.id   d13b2fb1ee354acb14dfc743b3cf662c
#
_cell.length_a   1.000
_cell.length_b   1.000
_cell.length_c   1.000
_cell.angle_alpha   90.00
_cell.angle_beta   90.00
_cell.angle_gamma   90.00
#
_symmetry.space_group_name_H-M   'P 1'
#
loop_
_entity.id
_entity.type
_entity.pdbx_description
1 polymer ?
#
loop_
_entity_poly.entity_id
_entity_poly.type
_entity_poly.pdbx_seq_one_letter_code
_entity_poly.pdbx_strand_id
1 'polypeptide(L)'
;MATTNEIWICEGVEGTTRRQQMARLGEWKKLFLAEGAKDVKVWEGGYGEFNGTWLFAIEFDNAQAFGASLDKFHANPKSFDDAMDVWSKTPALKFKTGGLLHHMASI
;
A
#
# COMPACT_ATOMS: atom_id res chain seq x y z
N MET A 1 -12.82 -15.44 10.60
CA MET A 1 -13.34 -14.27 9.90
C MET A 1 -12.44 -13.93 8.73
N ALA A 2 -13.01 -13.40 7.65
CA ALA A 2 -12.25 -13.01 6.48
C ALA A 2 -11.61 -11.63 6.72
N THR A 3 -10.30 -11.54 6.52
CA THR A 3 -9.63 -10.25 6.45
C THR A 3 -9.84 -9.60 5.09
N THR A 4 -9.77 -8.29 5.03
CA THR A 4 -9.84 -7.54 3.79
C THR A 4 -8.47 -6.92 3.54
N ASN A 5 -7.96 -7.08 2.33
CA ASN A 5 -6.65 -6.58 1.94
C ASN A 5 -6.79 -5.65 0.74
N GLU A 6 -6.28 -4.46 0.88
CA GLU A 6 -6.08 -3.56 -0.25
C GLU A 6 -4.72 -3.86 -0.86
N ILE A 7 -4.72 -4.29 -2.10
CA ILE A 7 -3.51 -4.76 -2.78
C ILE A 7 -3.12 -3.75 -3.86
N TRP A 8 -1.86 -3.39 -3.87
CA TRP A 8 -1.29 -2.56 -4.92
C TRP A 8 -0.05 -3.22 -5.50
N ILE A 9 0.03 -3.26 -6.82
CA ILE A 9 1.23 -3.65 -7.53
C ILE A 9 1.88 -2.38 -8.02
N CYS A 10 3.14 -2.19 -7.63
CA CYS A 10 3.91 -0.98 -7.91
C CYS A 10 5.18 -1.34 -8.68
N GLU A 11 5.66 -0.41 -9.47
CA GLU A 11 6.97 -0.55 -10.11
C GLU A 11 7.83 0.66 -9.78
N GLY A 12 9.15 0.46 -9.80
CA GLY A 12 10.09 1.53 -9.55
C GLY A 12 10.06 2.56 -10.67
N VAL A 13 10.17 3.82 -10.30
CA VAL A 13 10.35 4.90 -11.28
C VAL A 13 11.76 4.78 -11.87
N GLU A 14 11.87 4.96 -13.17
CA GLU A 14 13.15 4.93 -13.86
C GLU A 14 14.17 5.86 -13.19
N GLY A 15 15.39 5.36 -13.01
CA GLY A 15 16.45 6.11 -12.34
C GLY A 15 16.48 5.97 -10.82
N THR A 16 15.50 5.32 -10.21
CA THR A 16 15.52 5.05 -8.76
C THR A 16 16.15 3.71 -8.45
N THR A 17 16.84 3.64 -7.31
CA THR A 17 17.47 2.41 -6.84
C THR A 17 16.46 1.57 -6.04
N ARG A 18 16.76 0.28 -5.89
CA ARG A 18 16.00 -0.62 -5.03
C ARG A 18 15.90 -0.08 -3.61
N ARG A 19 17.00 0.47 -3.09
CA ARG A 19 17.04 1.06 -1.74
C ARG A 19 16.08 2.25 -1.60
N GLN A 20 16.03 3.12 -2.59
CA GLN A 20 15.10 4.25 -2.60
C GLN A 20 13.65 3.79 -2.66
N GLN A 21 13.37 2.77 -3.44
CA GLN A 21 12.03 2.17 -3.54
C GLN A 21 11.61 1.55 -2.20
N MET A 22 12.49 0.79 -1.57
CA MET A 22 12.23 0.17 -0.26
C MET A 22 11.99 1.23 0.82
N ALA A 23 12.75 2.32 0.80
CA ALA A 23 12.55 3.42 1.75
C ALA A 23 11.15 4.02 1.61
N ARG A 24 10.69 4.24 0.38
CA ARG A 24 9.36 4.77 0.13
C ARG A 24 8.26 3.80 0.59
N LEU A 25 8.43 2.50 0.33
CA LEU A 25 7.49 1.47 0.81
C LEU A 25 7.41 1.47 2.34
N GLY A 26 8.52 1.67 3.02
CA GLY A 26 8.56 1.81 4.47
C GLY A 26 7.80 3.04 4.97
N GLU A 27 7.89 4.15 4.26
CA GLU A 27 7.13 5.36 4.57
C GLU A 27 5.62 5.14 4.38
N TRP A 28 5.23 4.48 3.31
CA TRP A 28 3.82 4.12 3.07
C TRP A 28 3.29 3.20 4.16
N LYS A 29 4.07 2.20 4.55
CA LYS A 29 3.70 1.28 5.63
C LYS A 29 3.39 2.05 6.92
N LYS A 30 4.25 2.98 7.30
CA LYS A 30 4.03 3.81 8.50
C LYS A 30 2.74 4.61 8.40
N LEU A 31 2.48 5.21 7.25
CA LEU A 31 1.28 6.01 7.04
C LEU A 31 0.02 5.16 7.20
N PHE A 32 -0.06 4.02 6.55
CA PHE A 32 -1.24 3.17 6.60
C PHE A 32 -1.47 2.55 7.98
N LEU A 33 -0.40 2.19 8.69
CA LEU A 33 -0.53 1.73 10.07
C LEU A 33 -1.07 2.83 10.98
N ALA A 34 -0.62 4.06 10.79
CA ALA A 34 -1.13 5.22 11.53
C ALA A 34 -2.60 5.51 11.21
N GLU A 35 -3.06 5.20 10.00
CA GLU A 35 -4.44 5.41 9.56
C GLU A 35 -5.39 4.24 9.88
N GLY A 36 -4.94 3.26 10.63
CA GLY A 36 -5.81 2.21 11.16
C GLY A 36 -5.72 0.85 10.49
N ALA A 37 -4.76 0.64 9.60
CA ALA A 37 -4.51 -0.69 9.05
C ALA A 37 -4.02 -1.63 10.15
N LYS A 38 -4.43 -2.89 10.08
CA LYS A 38 -3.99 -3.93 11.01
C LYS A 38 -2.54 -4.30 10.78
N ASP A 39 -2.16 -4.45 9.52
CA ASP A 39 -0.80 -4.79 9.12
C ASP A 39 -0.57 -4.32 7.68
N VAL A 40 0.68 -4.20 7.33
CA VAL A 40 1.10 -3.89 5.95
C VAL A 40 2.23 -4.83 5.60
N LYS A 41 2.07 -5.56 4.51
CA LYS A 41 3.06 -6.51 4.00
C LYS A 41 3.55 -6.07 2.64
N VAL A 42 4.83 -6.30 2.40
CA VAL A 42 5.46 -5.95 1.13
C VAL A 42 6.19 -7.18 0.59
N TRP A 43 5.97 -7.48 -0.67
CA TRP A 43 6.70 -8.53 -1.37
C TRP A 43 7.44 -7.94 -2.56
N GLU A 44 8.66 -8.38 -2.76
CA GLU A 44 9.41 -8.08 -3.97
C GLU A 44 9.17 -9.18 -5.00
N GLY A 45 8.77 -8.79 -6.20
CA GLY A 45 8.61 -9.73 -7.30
C GLY A 45 9.97 -10.15 -7.86
N GLY A 46 10.28 -11.43 -7.77
CA GLY A 46 11.57 -11.95 -8.19
C GLY A 46 11.55 -12.84 -9.43
N TYR A 47 10.35 -13.12 -9.99
CA TYR A 47 10.23 -14.07 -11.09
C TYR A 47 8.91 -13.90 -11.83
N GLY A 48 8.90 -14.21 -13.11
CA GLY A 48 7.69 -14.18 -13.93
C GLY A 48 7.15 -12.77 -14.14
N GLU A 49 5.84 -12.64 -14.21
CA GLU A 49 5.15 -11.37 -14.46
C GLU A 49 5.36 -10.34 -13.35
N PHE A 50 5.69 -10.79 -12.14
CA PHE A 50 5.93 -9.89 -11.02
C PHE A 50 7.37 -9.39 -10.95
N ASN A 51 8.26 -9.90 -11.82
CA ASN A 51 9.65 -9.47 -11.81
C ASN A 51 9.76 -7.97 -12.04
N GLY A 52 10.54 -7.29 -11.20
CA GLY A 52 10.69 -5.83 -11.27
C GLY A 52 9.56 -5.04 -10.62
N THR A 53 8.63 -5.71 -9.94
CA THR A 53 7.51 -5.05 -9.25
C THR A 53 7.57 -5.30 -7.75
N TRP A 54 6.79 -4.50 -7.02
CA TRP A 54 6.55 -4.66 -5.59
C TRP A 54 5.07 -4.88 -5.37
N LEU A 55 4.72 -5.82 -4.50
CA LEU A 55 3.34 -5.98 -4.06
C LEU A 55 3.22 -5.39 -2.66
N PHE A 56 2.29 -4.47 -2.50
CA PHE A 56 2.03 -3.75 -1.26
C PHE A 56 0.62 -4.10 -0.81
N ALA A 57 0.49 -4.76 0.35
CA ALA A 57 -0.78 -5.24 0.86
C ALA A 57 -1.10 -4.60 2.20
N ILE A 58 -2.25 -3.94 2.27
CA ILE A 58 -2.75 -3.28 3.47
C ILE A 58 -3.87 -4.13 4.02
N GLU A 59 -3.65 -4.74 5.19
CA GLU A 59 -4.61 -5.65 5.81
C GLU A 59 -5.52 -4.92 6.79
N PHE A 60 -6.82 -5.23 6.70
CA PHE A 60 -7.85 -4.80 7.65
C PHE A 60 -8.55 -6.03 8.22
N ASP A 61 -9.09 -5.93 9.43
CA ASP A 61 -9.80 -7.04 10.08
C ASP A 61 -10.97 -7.56 9.25
N ASN A 62 -11.66 -6.65 8.55
CA ASN A 62 -12.83 -6.96 7.72
C ASN A 62 -13.13 -5.77 6.80
N ALA A 63 -14.14 -5.92 5.94
CA ALA A 63 -14.56 -4.87 5.02
C ALA A 63 -15.06 -3.61 5.75
N GLN A 64 -15.68 -3.79 6.91
CA GLN A 64 -16.15 -2.66 7.72
C GLN A 64 -14.98 -1.81 8.24
N ALA A 65 -13.93 -2.46 8.71
CA ALA A 65 -12.71 -1.77 9.16
C ALA A 65 -12.03 -1.02 8.02
N PHE A 66 -12.00 -1.61 6.83
CA PHE A 66 -11.51 -0.94 5.63
C PHE A 66 -12.35 0.31 5.32
N GLY A 67 -13.68 0.18 5.31
CA GLY A 67 -14.59 1.31 5.08
C GLY A 67 -14.44 2.42 6.10
N ALA A 68 -14.27 2.07 7.38
CA ALA A 68 -14.04 3.04 8.44
C ALA A 68 -12.73 3.82 8.24
N SER A 69 -11.69 3.14 7.78
CA SER A 69 -10.41 3.77 7.44
C SER A 69 -10.57 4.76 6.28
N LEU A 70 -11.32 4.39 5.24
CA LEU A 70 -11.63 5.29 4.13
C LEU A 70 -12.42 6.52 4.59
N ASP A 71 -13.42 6.33 5.44
CA ASP A 71 -14.24 7.43 5.97
C ASP A 71 -13.39 8.42 6.76
N LYS A 72 -12.52 7.90 7.62
CA LYS A 72 -11.56 8.72 8.38
C LYS A 72 -10.66 9.52 7.45
N PHE A 73 -10.21 8.90 6.41
CA PHE A 73 -9.35 9.48 5.40
C PHE A 73 -10.05 10.63 4.65
N HIS A 74 -11.30 10.41 4.24
CA HIS A 74 -12.09 11.44 3.55
C HIS A 74 -12.46 12.58 4.48
N ALA A 75 -12.67 12.31 5.76
CA ALA A 75 -13.01 13.35 6.75
C ALA A 75 -11.82 14.23 7.11
N ASN A 76 -10.60 13.68 7.06
CA ASN A 76 -9.38 14.41 7.40
C ASN A 76 -8.23 13.98 6.48
N PRO A 77 -8.21 14.46 5.24
CA PRO A 77 -7.22 14.03 4.23
C PRO A 77 -5.84 14.68 4.41
N LYS A 78 -5.69 15.63 5.32
CA LYS A 78 -4.49 16.47 5.41
C LYS A 78 -3.20 15.65 5.52
N SER A 79 -3.16 14.67 6.40
CA SER A 79 -1.97 13.85 6.65
C SER A 79 -1.50 13.13 5.37
N PHE A 80 -2.45 12.56 4.64
CA PHE A 80 -2.15 11.87 3.39
C PHE A 80 -1.77 12.85 2.28
N ASP A 81 -2.51 13.94 2.14
CA ASP A 81 -2.23 14.94 1.12
C ASP A 81 -0.84 15.56 1.33
N ASP A 82 -0.47 15.84 2.58
CA ASP A 82 0.85 16.37 2.91
C ASP A 82 1.94 15.36 2.54
N ALA A 83 1.72 14.07 2.84
CA ALA A 83 2.66 13.01 2.48
C ALA A 83 2.80 12.85 0.96
N MET A 84 1.67 12.87 0.24
CA MET A 84 1.69 12.78 -1.23
C MET A 84 2.41 13.97 -1.86
N ASP A 85 2.25 15.15 -1.29
CA ASP A 85 2.96 16.36 -1.73
C ASP A 85 4.48 16.19 -1.62
N VAL A 86 4.94 15.70 -0.48
CA VAL A 86 6.37 15.43 -0.25
C VAL A 86 6.89 14.38 -1.23
N TRP A 87 6.17 13.27 -1.36
CA TRP A 87 6.58 12.16 -2.22
C TRP A 87 6.56 12.50 -3.71
N SER A 88 5.68 13.39 -4.14
CA SER A 88 5.60 13.80 -5.54
C SER A 88 6.86 14.55 -6.01
N LYS A 89 7.61 15.13 -5.08
CA LYS A 89 8.85 15.84 -5.38
C LYS A 89 10.02 14.91 -5.67
N THR A 90 9.98 13.71 -5.12
CA THR A 90 10.99 12.67 -5.31
C THR A 90 10.32 11.34 -5.60
N PRO A 91 9.68 11.18 -6.78
CA PRO A 91 8.93 9.96 -7.08
C PRO A 91 9.87 8.76 -7.13
N ALA A 92 9.49 7.68 -6.41
CA ALA A 92 10.26 6.44 -6.34
C ALA A 92 9.49 5.25 -6.88
N LEU A 93 8.17 5.26 -6.74
CA LEU A 93 7.29 4.17 -7.12
C LEU A 93 6.05 4.72 -7.82
N LYS A 94 5.51 3.94 -8.75
CA LYS A 94 4.23 4.23 -9.39
C LYS A 94 3.32 3.02 -9.30
N PHE A 95 2.03 3.26 -9.09
CA PHE A 95 1.03 2.21 -9.05
C PHE A 95 0.78 1.70 -10.47
N LYS A 96 0.79 0.37 -10.61
CA LYS A 96 0.50 -0.30 -11.86
C LYS A 96 -0.94 -0.78 -11.90
N THR A 97 -1.36 -1.43 -10.82
CA THR A 97 -2.73 -1.91 -10.63
C THR A 97 -3.00 -2.16 -9.16
N GLY A 98 -4.26 -2.31 -8.79
CA GLY A 98 -4.64 -2.59 -7.43
C GLY A 98 -6.10 -3.02 -7.31
N GLY A 99 -6.49 -3.41 -6.12
CA GLY A 99 -7.85 -3.86 -5.82
C GLY A 99 -7.98 -4.38 -4.42
N LEU A 100 -9.16 -4.90 -4.10
CA LEU A 100 -9.46 -5.51 -2.81
C LEU A 100 -9.53 -7.02 -2.93
N LEU A 101 -8.93 -7.69 -1.96
CA LEU A 101 -9.03 -9.14 -1.81
C LEU A 101 -9.55 -9.46 -0.42
N HIS A 102 -10.50 -10.39 -0.34
CA HIS A 102 -11.03 -10.89 0.92
C HIS A 102 -10.52 -12.30 1.15
N HIS A 103 -9.90 -12.53 2.31
CA HIS A 103 -9.41 -13.85 2.66
C HIS A 103 -10.58 -14.77 3.06
N MET A 104 -10.74 -15.86 2.37
CA MET A 104 -11.81 -16.82 2.59
C MET A 104 -11.31 -17.95 3.49
N ALA A 105 -11.29 -17.69 4.79
CA ALA A 105 -10.72 -18.63 5.77
C ALA A 105 -11.45 -19.98 5.83
N SER A 106 -12.67 -20.06 5.33
CA SER A 106 -13.47 -21.29 5.29
C SER A 106 -13.15 -22.20 4.11
N ILE A 107 -12.30 -21.80 3.21
CA ILE A 107 -11.84 -22.59 2.06
C ILE A 107 -10.38 -23.01 2.27
#